data_849dc6a545e27524239805e72e88be03
#
_entry.id   849dc6a545e27524239805e72e88be03
#
_cell.length_a   1.000
_cell.length_b   1.000
_cell.length_c   1.000
_cell.angle_alpha   90.00
_cell.angle_beta   90.00
_cell.angle_gamma   90.00
#
_symmetry.space_group_name_H-M   'P 1'
#
loop_
_entity.id
_entity.type
_entity.pdbx_description
1 polymer ?
#
loop_
_entity_poly.entity_id
_entity_poly.type
_entity_poly.pdbx_seq_one_letter_code
_entity_poly.pdbx_strand_id
1 'polypeptide(L)'
;VLAIDTIINYAQSTGLSFREAKYFAYYTLIFMIISYCIGVFTIPKIISQRKALIASVILGILLTILALLIKGPLSVWCISLLGLGNALLWPSIWPLSLQGLGKSTSKGSALLIMGVVGGAVIPLLYGVLSDDGNPQLAYWILIPLYLFILYFSTYGYKVKKQSLHVNIRQ
;
A
#
# COMPACT_ATOMS: atom_id res chain seq x y z
N VAL A 1 -2.88 2.85 4.78
CA VAL A 1 -3.31 2.83 6.18
C VAL A 1 -2.13 3.20 7.06
N LEU A 2 -1.06 2.36 7.21
CA LEU A 2 0.05 2.64 8.12
C LEU A 2 0.60 4.09 8.02
N ALA A 3 0.84 4.59 6.81
CA ALA A 3 1.40 5.94 6.61
C ALA A 3 0.53 7.05 7.21
N ILE A 4 -0.80 6.92 7.19
CA ILE A 4 -1.71 7.92 7.78
C ILE A 4 -1.74 7.78 9.30
N ASP A 5 -1.79 6.55 9.80
CA ASP A 5 -1.97 6.26 11.22
C ASP A 5 -0.74 6.69 12.04
N THR A 6 0.45 6.59 11.44
CA THR A 6 1.73 6.79 12.15
C THR A 6 2.42 8.11 11.84
N ILE A 7 1.99 8.85 10.81
CA ILE A 7 2.71 10.03 10.30
C ILE A 7 2.81 11.16 11.35
N ILE A 8 1.79 11.32 12.20
CA ILE A 8 1.78 12.38 13.21
C ILE A 8 2.87 12.10 14.24
N ASN A 9 2.93 10.88 14.77
CA ASN A 9 3.94 10.48 15.75
C ASN A 9 5.34 10.54 15.14
N TYR A 10 5.48 10.09 13.89
CA TYR A 10 6.74 10.16 13.19
C TYR A 10 7.19 11.60 12.92
N ALA A 11 6.31 12.49 12.49
CA ALA A 11 6.62 13.90 12.28
C ALA A 11 7.08 14.59 13.58
N GLN A 12 6.44 14.28 14.71
CA GLN A 12 6.87 14.78 16.02
C GLN A 12 8.26 14.28 16.41
N SER A 13 8.60 13.03 16.11
CA SER A 13 9.94 12.48 16.39
C SER A 13 11.05 13.15 15.57
N THR A 14 10.71 13.81 14.46
CA THR A 14 11.65 14.60 13.65
C THR A 14 11.81 16.06 14.15
N GLY A 15 11.16 16.43 15.27
CA GLY A 15 11.22 17.77 15.85
C GLY A 15 10.12 18.73 15.40
N LEU A 16 9.14 18.25 14.62
CA LEU A 16 7.99 19.06 14.24
C LEU A 16 6.99 19.19 15.39
N SER A 17 6.37 20.37 15.52
CA SER A 17 5.29 20.55 16.49
C SER A 17 4.06 19.72 16.12
N PHE A 18 3.26 19.37 17.14
CA PHE A 18 2.00 18.62 16.91
C PHE A 18 1.07 19.32 15.89
N ARG A 19 1.06 20.64 15.88
CA ARG A 19 0.27 21.42 14.94
C ARG A 19 0.74 21.23 13.50
N GLU A 20 2.06 21.23 13.27
CA GLU A 20 2.64 20.98 11.94
C GLU A 20 2.46 19.52 11.53
N ALA A 21 2.65 18.58 12.45
CA ALA A 21 2.50 17.14 12.20
C ALA A 21 1.11 16.76 11.67
N LYS A 22 0.05 17.42 12.16
CA LYS A 22 -1.31 17.20 11.65
C LYS A 22 -1.48 17.53 10.17
N TYR A 23 -0.79 18.56 9.67
CA TYR A 23 -0.88 18.90 8.25
C TYR A 23 -0.35 17.81 7.34
N PHE A 24 0.64 17.05 7.78
CA PHE A 24 1.15 15.92 6.98
C PHE A 24 0.12 14.79 6.82
N ALA A 25 -0.72 14.55 7.82
CA ALA A 25 -1.84 13.62 7.67
C ALA A 25 -2.85 14.14 6.62
N TYR A 26 -3.17 15.43 6.63
CA TYR A 26 -4.02 16.03 5.59
C TYR A 26 -3.38 15.94 4.20
N TYR A 27 -2.10 16.21 4.07
CA TYR A 27 -1.38 16.07 2.79
C TYR A 27 -1.42 14.63 2.29
N THR A 28 -1.24 13.64 3.16
CA THR A 28 -1.35 12.23 2.79
C THR A 28 -2.74 11.91 2.23
N LEU A 29 -3.82 12.40 2.86
CA LEU A 29 -5.19 12.24 2.37
C LEU A 29 -5.40 12.92 1.02
N ILE A 30 -4.89 14.15 0.84
CA ILE A 30 -4.98 14.89 -0.42
C ILE A 30 -4.26 14.10 -1.52
N PHE A 31 -3.06 13.57 -1.26
CA PHE A 31 -2.33 12.75 -2.22
C PHE A 31 -3.08 11.45 -2.57
N MET A 32 -3.76 10.84 -1.61
CA MET A 32 -4.64 9.69 -1.87
C MET A 32 -5.80 10.07 -2.80
N ILE A 33 -6.47 11.19 -2.54
CA ILE A 33 -7.59 11.68 -3.38
C ILE A 33 -7.09 11.95 -4.80
N ILE A 34 -5.97 12.64 -4.95
CA ILE A 34 -5.37 12.90 -6.26
C ILE A 34 -5.10 11.59 -7.01
N SER A 35 -4.51 10.61 -6.32
CA SER A 35 -4.23 9.30 -6.90
C SER A 35 -5.49 8.55 -7.30
N TYR A 36 -6.56 8.60 -6.49
CA TYR A 36 -7.85 8.02 -6.86
C TYR A 36 -8.44 8.70 -8.10
N CYS A 37 -8.42 10.02 -8.17
CA CYS A 37 -8.87 10.75 -9.36
C CYS A 37 -8.08 10.31 -10.61
N ILE A 38 -6.77 10.27 -10.54
CA ILE A 38 -5.92 9.78 -11.63
C ILE A 38 -6.31 8.34 -12.00
N GLY A 39 -6.49 7.47 -11.01
CA GLY A 39 -6.87 6.08 -11.20
C GLY A 39 -8.20 5.91 -11.94
N VAL A 40 -9.23 6.66 -11.56
CA VAL A 40 -10.56 6.61 -12.20
C VAL A 40 -10.49 6.97 -13.68
N PHE A 41 -9.71 7.99 -14.04
CA PHE A 41 -9.56 8.40 -15.44
C PHE A 41 -8.62 7.49 -16.24
N THR A 42 -7.66 6.84 -15.58
CA THR A 42 -6.59 6.09 -16.24
C THR A 42 -6.91 4.59 -16.33
N ILE A 43 -7.59 4.03 -15.34
CA ILE A 43 -7.92 2.60 -15.25
C ILE A 43 -9.40 2.38 -15.63
N PRO A 44 -9.76 1.43 -16.50
CA PRO A 44 -8.90 0.58 -17.34
C PRO A 44 -8.54 1.17 -18.71
N LYS A 45 -8.93 2.42 -18.98
CA LYS A 45 -8.91 3.02 -20.34
C LYS A 45 -7.50 3.12 -20.95
N ILE A 46 -6.52 3.51 -20.14
CA ILE A 46 -5.14 3.77 -20.57
C ILE A 46 -4.20 2.68 -20.03
N ILE A 47 -4.37 2.32 -18.77
CA ILE A 47 -3.48 1.39 -18.06
C ILE A 47 -4.30 0.24 -17.47
N SER A 48 -3.82 -1.00 -17.63
CA SER A 48 -4.47 -2.14 -16.97
C SER A 48 -4.28 -2.08 -15.44
N GLN A 49 -5.25 -2.59 -14.69
CA GLN A 49 -5.20 -2.67 -13.22
C GLN A 49 -3.89 -3.27 -12.71
N ARG A 50 -3.38 -4.30 -13.39
CA ARG A 50 -2.10 -4.93 -13.04
C ARG A 50 -0.92 -3.96 -13.17
N LYS A 51 -0.85 -3.20 -14.27
CA LYS A 51 0.23 -2.23 -14.48
C LYS A 51 0.14 -1.10 -13.46
N ALA A 52 -1.07 -0.64 -13.14
CA ALA A 52 -1.30 0.35 -12.09
C ALA A 52 -0.85 -0.16 -10.72
N LEU A 53 -1.17 -1.42 -10.38
CA LEU A 53 -0.71 -2.04 -9.13
C LEU A 53 0.82 -2.10 -9.05
N ILE A 54 1.49 -2.56 -10.11
CA ILE A 54 2.96 -2.63 -10.16
C ILE A 54 3.58 -1.23 -10.02
N ALA A 55 3.07 -0.24 -10.74
CA ALA A 55 3.56 1.14 -10.66
C ALA A 55 3.40 1.71 -9.24
N SER A 56 2.25 1.49 -8.61
CA SER A 56 1.96 1.92 -7.23
C SER A 56 2.90 1.27 -6.21
N VAL A 57 3.17 -0.03 -6.37
CA VAL A 57 4.09 -0.75 -5.47
C VAL A 57 5.53 -0.25 -5.65
N ILE A 58 5.99 -0.06 -6.88
CA ILE A 58 7.33 0.47 -7.15
C ILE A 58 7.47 1.87 -6.56
N LEU A 59 6.48 2.75 -6.76
CA LEU A 59 6.46 4.08 -6.16
C LEU A 59 6.50 3.99 -4.62
N GLY A 60 5.73 3.09 -4.01
CA GLY A 60 5.74 2.85 -2.57
C GLY A 60 7.11 2.41 -2.05
N ILE A 61 7.78 1.48 -2.73
CA ILE A 61 9.13 1.04 -2.38
C ILE A 61 10.13 2.20 -2.46
N LEU A 62 10.12 2.94 -3.57
CA LEU A 62 11.03 4.07 -3.77
C LEU A 62 10.86 5.14 -2.69
N LEU A 63 9.61 5.54 -2.40
CA LEU A 63 9.32 6.55 -1.37
C LEU A 63 9.68 6.04 0.02
N THR A 64 9.48 4.76 0.32
CA THR A 64 9.89 4.16 1.60
C THR A 64 11.41 4.18 1.74
N ILE A 65 12.15 3.77 0.72
CA ILE A 65 13.62 3.81 0.74
C ILE A 65 14.12 5.25 0.91
N LEU A 66 13.55 6.21 0.17
CA LEU A 66 13.89 7.62 0.33
C LEU A 66 13.61 8.13 1.75
N ALA A 67 12.46 7.76 2.33
CA ALA A 67 12.12 8.13 3.69
C ALA A 67 13.08 7.55 4.74
N LEU A 68 13.66 6.38 4.49
CA LEU A 68 14.64 5.74 5.36
C LEU A 68 16.04 6.35 5.22
N LEU A 69 16.40 6.83 4.04
CA LEU A 69 17.73 7.41 3.76
C LEU A 69 17.80 8.90 4.17
N ILE A 70 16.72 9.64 4.02
CA ILE A 70 16.65 11.07 4.31
C ILE A 70 16.29 11.27 5.79
N LYS A 71 16.97 12.16 6.48
CA LYS A 71 16.69 12.52 7.87
C LYS A 71 15.89 13.82 7.99
N GLY A 72 15.14 13.95 9.08
CA GLY A 72 14.43 15.18 9.43
C GLY A 72 13.09 15.36 8.68
N PRO A 73 12.54 16.59 8.63
CA PRO A 73 11.20 16.86 8.09
C PRO A 73 11.00 16.44 6.63
N LEU A 74 12.07 16.38 5.83
CA LEU A 74 11.97 15.96 4.43
C LEU A 74 11.58 14.49 4.29
N SER A 75 11.99 13.64 5.24
CA SER A 75 11.55 12.22 5.26
C SER A 75 10.05 12.09 5.53
N VAL A 76 9.46 13.00 6.32
CA VAL A 76 8.02 13.03 6.56
C VAL A 76 7.24 13.31 5.28
N TRP A 77 7.77 14.17 4.40
CA TRP A 77 7.19 14.39 3.07
C TRP A 77 7.18 13.12 2.22
N CYS A 78 8.25 12.33 2.26
CA CYS A 78 8.29 11.04 1.55
C CYS A 78 7.19 10.09 2.07
N ILE A 79 6.96 10.04 3.39
CA ILE A 79 5.88 9.25 3.98
C ILE A 79 4.50 9.79 3.59
N SER A 80 4.31 11.12 3.56
CA SER A 80 3.05 11.71 3.06
C SER A 80 2.76 11.33 1.61
N LEU A 81 3.80 11.36 0.75
CA LEU A 81 3.68 10.99 -0.66
C LEU A 81 3.35 9.51 -0.87
N LEU A 82 3.59 8.63 0.12
CA LEU A 82 3.10 7.24 0.07
C LEU A 82 1.58 7.15 -0.14
N GLY A 83 0.84 8.20 0.22
CA GLY A 83 -0.58 8.30 -0.11
C GLY A 83 -0.86 8.09 -1.60
N LEU A 84 0.00 8.61 -2.50
CA LEU A 84 -0.14 8.42 -3.95
C LEU A 84 0.01 6.95 -4.35
N GLY A 85 1.03 6.25 -3.82
CA GLY A 85 1.26 4.84 -4.12
C GLY A 85 0.19 3.93 -3.52
N ASN A 86 -0.20 4.20 -2.28
CA ASN A 86 -1.10 3.31 -1.51
C ASN A 86 -2.55 3.37 -1.97
N ALA A 87 -3.02 4.49 -2.51
CA ALA A 87 -4.42 4.68 -2.89
C ALA A 87 -4.92 3.61 -3.87
N LEU A 88 -4.13 3.28 -4.89
CA LEU A 88 -4.53 2.36 -5.94
C LEU A 88 -4.27 0.88 -5.62
N LEU A 89 -3.61 0.56 -4.51
CA LEU A 89 -3.31 -0.83 -4.14
C LEU A 89 -4.59 -1.64 -3.93
N TRP A 90 -5.47 -1.19 -3.05
CA TRP A 90 -6.69 -1.90 -2.72
C TRP A 90 -7.67 -2.04 -3.89
N PRO A 91 -8.03 -0.96 -4.62
CA PRO A 91 -8.87 -1.05 -5.80
C PRO A 91 -8.31 -1.94 -6.91
N SER A 92 -6.99 -2.08 -6.99
CA SER A 92 -6.35 -2.92 -8.01
C SER A 92 -6.23 -4.39 -7.57
N ILE A 93 -5.93 -4.66 -6.29
CA ILE A 93 -5.79 -6.02 -5.75
C ILE A 93 -7.13 -6.76 -5.78
N TRP A 94 -8.22 -6.09 -5.41
CA TRP A 94 -9.54 -6.69 -5.27
C TRP A 94 -10.02 -7.38 -6.56
N PRO A 95 -10.14 -6.69 -7.71
CA PRO A 95 -10.58 -7.33 -8.94
C PRO A 95 -9.60 -8.39 -9.43
N LEU A 96 -8.28 -8.15 -9.31
CA LEU A 96 -7.25 -9.11 -9.73
C LEU A 96 -7.33 -10.42 -8.92
N SER A 97 -7.63 -10.33 -7.63
CA SER A 97 -7.76 -11.50 -6.76
C SER A 97 -9.05 -12.28 -7.01
N LEU A 98 -10.14 -11.62 -7.39
CA LEU A 98 -11.43 -12.27 -7.60
C LEU A 98 -11.65 -12.72 -9.06
N GLN A 99 -10.88 -12.22 -9.99
CA GLN A 99 -11.01 -12.56 -11.41
C GLN A 99 -10.93 -14.08 -11.65
N GLY A 100 -11.97 -14.63 -12.30
CA GLY A 100 -12.02 -16.05 -12.69
C GLY A 100 -12.33 -17.04 -11.56
N LEU A 101 -12.77 -16.60 -10.37
CA LEU A 101 -13.18 -17.51 -9.29
C LEU A 101 -14.59 -18.11 -9.48
N GLY A 102 -15.41 -17.57 -10.39
CA GLY A 102 -16.75 -18.10 -10.66
C GLY A 102 -17.56 -18.30 -9.38
N LYS A 103 -18.04 -19.51 -9.13
CA LYS A 103 -18.83 -19.87 -7.94
C LYS A 103 -18.07 -19.69 -6.61
N SER A 104 -16.73 -19.62 -6.64
CA SER A 104 -15.89 -19.42 -5.44
C SER A 104 -15.59 -17.94 -5.13
N THR A 105 -16.17 -16.99 -5.86
CA THR A 105 -15.96 -15.56 -5.65
C THR A 105 -16.31 -15.13 -4.23
N SER A 106 -17.41 -15.65 -3.66
CA SER A 106 -17.82 -15.35 -2.28
C SER A 106 -16.76 -15.78 -1.25
N LYS A 107 -16.19 -16.99 -1.41
CA LYS A 107 -15.10 -17.46 -0.54
C LYS A 107 -13.84 -16.64 -0.70
N GLY A 108 -13.49 -16.28 -1.93
CA GLY A 108 -12.36 -15.39 -2.22
C GLY A 108 -12.51 -14.00 -1.62
N SER A 109 -13.70 -13.41 -1.70
CA SER A 109 -14.02 -12.13 -1.07
C SER A 109 -13.91 -12.21 0.46
N ALA A 110 -14.41 -13.27 1.08
CA ALA A 110 -14.30 -13.48 2.53
C ALA A 110 -12.84 -13.55 2.98
N LEU A 111 -11.97 -14.27 2.24
CA LEU A 111 -10.53 -14.32 2.52
C LEU A 111 -9.85 -12.94 2.39
N LEU A 112 -10.22 -12.16 1.38
CA LEU A 112 -9.69 -10.79 1.22
C LEU A 112 -10.12 -9.88 2.39
N ILE A 113 -11.37 -9.99 2.84
CA ILE A 113 -11.88 -9.23 4.00
C ILE A 113 -11.12 -9.65 5.27
N MET A 114 -10.87 -10.94 5.48
CA MET A 114 -10.03 -11.41 6.59
C MET A 114 -8.62 -10.79 6.52
N GLY A 115 -8.06 -10.57 5.34
CA GLY A 115 -6.78 -9.88 5.15
C GLY A 115 -6.77 -8.42 5.65
N VAL A 116 -7.94 -7.77 5.76
CA VAL A 116 -8.05 -6.40 6.32
C VAL A 116 -7.62 -6.35 7.80
N VAL A 117 -7.70 -7.47 8.51
CA VAL A 117 -7.18 -7.58 9.88
C VAL A 117 -5.69 -7.21 9.96
N GLY A 118 -4.92 -7.48 8.90
CA GLY A 118 -3.54 -7.00 8.78
C GLY A 118 -3.41 -5.47 8.89
N GLY A 119 -4.45 -4.72 8.49
CA GLY A 119 -4.53 -3.28 8.65
C GLY A 119 -4.50 -2.81 10.11
N ALA A 120 -4.93 -3.64 11.06
CA ALA A 120 -4.81 -3.36 12.50
C ALA A 120 -3.48 -3.87 13.08
N VAL A 121 -3.02 -5.04 12.64
CA VAL A 121 -1.79 -5.67 13.16
C VAL A 121 -0.54 -4.88 12.78
N ILE A 122 -0.45 -4.38 11.55
CA ILE A 122 0.76 -3.69 11.06
C ILE A 122 1.04 -2.38 11.81
N PRO A 123 0.06 -1.50 12.10
CA PRO A 123 0.30 -0.32 12.95
C PRO A 123 0.75 -0.67 14.37
N LEU A 124 0.25 -1.77 14.95
CA LEU A 124 0.72 -2.24 16.25
C LEU A 124 2.18 -2.67 16.20
N LEU A 125 2.57 -3.44 15.18
CA LEU A 125 3.98 -3.81 14.99
C LEU A 125 4.88 -2.59 14.77
N TYR A 126 4.41 -1.60 14.01
CA TYR A 126 5.12 -0.33 13.87
C TYR A 126 5.28 0.37 15.22
N GLY A 127 4.23 0.40 16.06
CA GLY A 127 4.29 0.98 17.39
C GLY A 127 5.41 0.35 18.24
N VAL A 128 5.42 -0.98 18.34
CA VAL A 128 6.46 -1.73 19.07
C VAL A 128 7.87 -1.41 18.53
N LEU A 129 8.06 -1.44 17.21
CA LEU A 129 9.35 -1.13 16.59
C LEU A 129 9.76 0.34 16.75
N SER A 130 8.80 1.25 16.88
CA SER A 130 9.01 2.67 17.07
C SER A 130 9.40 2.99 18.53
N ASP A 131 8.86 2.27 19.49
CA ASP A 131 9.13 2.46 20.93
C ASP A 131 10.55 2.05 21.30
N ASP A 132 11.18 1.15 20.55
CA ASP A 132 12.59 0.77 20.70
C ASP A 132 13.61 1.87 20.29
N GLY A 133 13.13 3.08 19.94
CA GLY A 133 13.93 4.31 19.88
C GLY A 133 14.13 4.95 18.51
N ASN A 134 13.69 4.35 17.40
CA ASN A 134 13.82 4.99 16.08
C ASN A 134 12.57 4.80 15.21
N PRO A 135 11.58 5.72 15.29
CA PRO A 135 10.35 5.65 14.49
C PRO A 135 10.58 5.63 12.97
N GLN A 136 11.70 6.19 12.50
CA GLN A 136 12.05 6.13 11.08
C GLN A 136 12.38 4.70 10.64
N LEU A 137 13.15 3.97 11.44
CA LEU A 137 13.53 2.59 11.12
C LEU A 137 12.32 1.65 11.17
N ALA A 138 11.29 1.95 11.96
CA ALA A 138 10.08 1.15 11.99
C ALA A 138 9.38 1.04 10.62
N TYR A 139 9.59 2.01 9.72
CA TYR A 139 9.07 1.94 8.34
C TYR A 139 9.73 0.87 7.48
N TRP A 140 10.81 0.21 7.92
CA TRP A 140 11.36 -0.98 7.25
C TRP A 140 10.31 -2.08 7.05
N ILE A 141 9.30 -2.15 7.93
CA ILE A 141 8.20 -3.11 7.82
C ILE A 141 7.43 -3.00 6.49
N LEU A 142 7.43 -1.83 5.85
CA LEU A 142 6.75 -1.61 4.57
C LEU A 142 7.43 -2.34 3.42
N ILE A 143 8.75 -2.51 3.45
CA ILE A 143 9.52 -3.13 2.35
C ILE A 143 9.07 -4.57 2.07
N PRO A 144 9.07 -5.50 3.05
CA PRO A 144 8.58 -6.86 2.80
C PRO A 144 7.12 -6.91 2.38
N LEU A 145 6.28 -5.99 2.89
CA LEU A 145 4.87 -5.91 2.48
C LEU A 145 4.73 -5.51 1.02
N TYR A 146 5.46 -4.50 0.56
CA TYR A 146 5.47 -4.11 -0.86
C TYR A 146 6.06 -5.20 -1.75
N LEU A 147 7.13 -5.88 -1.32
CA LEU A 147 7.71 -7.01 -2.05
C LEU A 147 6.72 -8.16 -2.20
N PHE A 148 5.92 -8.45 -1.17
CA PHE A 148 4.87 -9.44 -1.24
C PHE A 148 3.78 -9.06 -2.26
N ILE A 149 3.34 -7.80 -2.28
CA ILE A 149 2.36 -7.31 -3.27
C ILE A 149 2.97 -7.33 -4.67
N LEU A 150 4.26 -7.00 -4.82
CA LEU A 150 4.96 -7.07 -6.10
C LEU A 150 5.03 -8.51 -6.63
N TYR A 151 5.37 -9.46 -5.76
CA TYR A 151 5.33 -10.89 -6.09
C TYR A 151 3.93 -11.32 -6.55
N PHE A 152 2.89 -10.96 -5.81
CA PHE A 152 1.50 -11.25 -6.19
C PHE A 152 1.15 -10.67 -7.56
N SER A 153 1.50 -9.42 -7.84
CA SER A 153 1.17 -8.72 -9.09
C SER A 153 1.94 -9.25 -10.31
N THR A 154 3.11 -9.86 -10.10
CA THR A 154 3.98 -10.37 -11.18
C THR A 154 3.78 -11.87 -11.45
N TYR A 155 3.80 -12.68 -10.39
CA TYR A 155 3.79 -14.16 -10.47
C TYR A 155 2.45 -14.76 -10.00
N GLY A 156 1.93 -14.36 -8.84
CA GLY A 156 0.74 -14.95 -8.25
C GLY A 156 -0.49 -14.88 -9.15
N TYR A 157 -0.61 -13.81 -9.91
CA TYR A 157 -1.67 -13.64 -10.92
C TYR A 157 -1.58 -14.65 -12.09
N LYS A 158 -0.37 -15.07 -12.49
CA LYS A 158 -0.16 -16.02 -13.61
C LYS A 158 -0.54 -17.44 -13.25
N VAL A 159 -0.23 -17.90 -12.05
CA VAL A 159 -0.54 -19.25 -11.57
C VAL A 159 -2.05 -19.53 -11.66
N LYS A 160 -2.86 -18.55 -11.33
CA LYS A 160 -4.31 -18.63 -11.39
C LYS A 160 -4.84 -18.74 -12.84
N LYS A 161 -4.20 -18.07 -13.79
CA LYS A 161 -4.61 -18.11 -15.20
C LYS A 161 -4.39 -19.48 -15.83
N GLN A 162 -3.35 -20.20 -15.43
CA GLN A 162 -3.07 -21.55 -15.92
C GLN A 162 -4.09 -22.59 -15.40
N SER A 163 -4.49 -22.50 -14.14
CA SER A 163 -5.49 -23.44 -13.57
C SER A 163 -6.87 -23.29 -14.22
N LEU A 164 -7.25 -22.10 -14.68
CA LEU A 164 -8.51 -21.87 -15.39
C LEU A 164 -8.51 -22.50 -16.80
N HIS A 165 -7.40 -22.49 -17.53
CA HIS A 165 -7.29 -23.10 -18.84
C HIS A 165 -7.31 -24.63 -18.79
N VAL A 166 -6.87 -25.24 -17.70
CA VAL A 166 -6.94 -26.71 -17.50
C VAL A 166 -8.38 -27.16 -17.23
N ASN A 167 -9.16 -26.42 -16.43
CA ASN A 167 -10.55 -26.76 -16.10
C ASN A 167 -11.56 -26.55 -17.26
N ILE A 168 -11.22 -25.82 -18.31
CA ILE A 168 -12.11 -25.63 -19.47
C ILE A 168 -11.91 -26.75 -20.50
N ARG A 169 -10.85 -27.53 -20.39
CA ARG A 169 -10.53 -28.65 -21.30
C ARG A 169 -10.96 -30.03 -20.78
N GLN A 170 -11.55 -30.11 -19.58
CA GLN A 170 -12.22 -31.28 -19.04
C GLN A 170 -13.75 -31.09 -19.06
#